data_32bcfe9a517551053df5be25232dca2c
#
_entry.id   32bcfe9a517551053df5be25232dca2c
#
_cell.length_a   1.000
_cell.length_b   1.000
_cell.length_c   1.000
_cell.angle_alpha   90.00
_cell.angle_beta   90.00
_cell.angle_gamma   90.00
#
_symmetry.space_group_name_H-M   'P 1'
#
loop_
_entity.id
_entity.type
_entity.pdbx_description
1 polymer ?
#
loop_
_entity_poly.entity_id
_entity_poly.type
_entity_poly.pdbx_seq_one_letter_code
_entity_poly.pdbx_strand_id
1 'polypeptide(L)'
;MPRPVSATPAPVAHVVLSSGFSRRYTAGVREFAVEAKTLRDVIKEMDRRYPGLGEYLEEETTVAIDGEIHEVAYYQPIRQGCEVFFIPKLEGG
;
A
#
# COMPACT_ATOMS: atom_id res chain seq x y z
N MET A 1 -25.04 12.85 17.30
CA MET A 1 -25.39 13.03 15.88
C MET A 1 -25.06 11.81 15.10
N PRO A 2 -26.06 11.12 14.58
CA PRO A 2 -25.78 9.92 13.83
C PRO A 2 -25.07 10.25 12.53
N ARG A 3 -24.13 9.41 12.16
CA ARG A 3 -23.44 9.57 10.89
C ARG A 3 -24.35 9.17 9.75
N PRO A 4 -24.13 9.75 8.57
CA PRO A 4 -24.89 9.32 7.40
C PRO A 4 -24.71 7.82 7.20
N VAL A 5 -25.80 7.11 7.16
CA VAL A 5 -25.77 5.66 7.02
C VAL A 5 -25.25 5.27 5.63
N SER A 6 -25.37 6.19 4.70
CA SER A 6 -24.92 5.95 3.32
C SER A 6 -23.40 6.00 3.16
N ALA A 7 -22.67 6.43 4.19
CA ALA A 7 -21.21 6.48 4.09
C ALA A 7 -20.67 5.07 4.10
N THR A 8 -20.34 4.55 2.94
CA THR A 8 -19.69 3.26 2.80
C THR A 8 -18.24 3.41 3.24
N PRO A 9 -17.78 2.64 4.22
CA PRO A 9 -16.38 2.72 4.61
C PRO A 9 -15.49 2.33 3.44
N ALA A 10 -14.32 2.95 3.36
CA ALA A 10 -13.36 2.57 2.35
C ALA A 10 -12.94 1.12 2.55
N PRO A 11 -12.64 0.39 1.48
CA PRO A 11 -12.13 -0.97 1.61
C PRO A 11 -10.84 -0.99 2.42
N VAL A 12 -10.60 -2.10 3.11
CA VAL A 12 -9.37 -2.29 3.87
C VAL A 12 -8.46 -3.23 3.10
N ALA A 13 -7.28 -2.76 2.75
CA ALA A 13 -6.26 -3.56 2.09
C ALA A 13 -5.31 -4.13 3.13
N HIS A 14 -4.85 -5.35 2.88
CA HIS A 14 -3.78 -5.95 3.66
C HIS A 14 -2.47 -5.65 2.94
N VAL A 15 -1.71 -4.70 3.47
CA VAL A 15 -0.47 -4.24 2.85
C VAL A 15 0.71 -5.01 3.44
N VAL A 16 1.53 -5.57 2.55
CA VAL A 16 2.71 -6.34 2.96
C VAL A 16 3.95 -5.71 2.34
N LEU A 17 4.98 -5.51 3.16
CA LEU A 17 6.26 -4.96 2.72
C LEU A 17 7.33 -6.05 2.78
N SER A 18 8.30 -5.97 1.87
CA SER A 18 9.42 -6.91 1.94
C SER A 18 10.30 -6.57 3.15
N SER A 19 11.04 -7.57 3.64
CA SER A 19 11.85 -7.41 4.85
C SER A 19 12.96 -6.38 4.69
N GLY A 20 13.49 -6.23 3.48
CA GLY A 20 14.61 -5.31 3.25
C GLY A 20 14.29 -3.88 3.60
N PHE A 21 13.25 -3.33 2.98
CA PHE A 21 12.93 -1.93 3.24
C PHE A 21 12.04 -1.72 4.47
N SER A 22 11.39 -2.76 4.95
CA SER A 22 10.60 -2.61 6.18
C SER A 22 11.50 -2.31 7.37
N ARG A 23 12.69 -2.87 7.43
CA ARG A 23 13.64 -2.52 8.49
C ARG A 23 14.01 -1.04 8.44
N ARG A 24 14.14 -0.51 7.24
CA ARG A 24 14.58 0.85 7.01
C ARG A 24 13.50 1.88 7.35
N TYR A 25 12.26 1.60 6.96
CA TYR A 25 11.18 2.58 7.04
C TYR A 25 10.19 2.33 8.16
N THR A 26 9.93 1.08 8.51
CA THR A 26 8.86 0.74 9.43
C THR A 26 9.33 -0.06 10.64
N ALA A 27 10.62 0.02 10.95
CA ALA A 27 11.23 -0.69 12.09
C ALA A 27 10.93 -2.19 12.06
N GLY A 28 10.85 -2.76 10.88
CA GLY A 28 10.63 -4.18 10.70
C GLY A 28 9.19 -4.62 10.64
N VAL A 29 8.23 -3.70 10.80
CA VAL A 29 6.82 -4.04 10.66
C VAL A 29 6.52 -4.25 9.19
N ARG A 30 5.96 -5.40 8.83
CA ARG A 30 5.76 -5.79 7.44
C ARG A 30 4.32 -5.83 6.99
N GLU A 31 3.37 -5.88 7.91
CA GLU A 31 1.97 -6.03 7.56
C GLU A 31 1.14 -4.90 8.16
N PHE A 32 0.26 -4.36 7.34
CA PHE A 32 -0.57 -3.23 7.74
C PHE A 32 -1.98 -3.38 7.19
N ALA A 33 -2.97 -2.96 7.97
CA ALA A 33 -4.32 -2.81 7.46
C ALA A 33 -4.49 -1.34 7.07
N VAL A 34 -4.85 -1.07 5.83
CA VAL A 34 -4.95 0.28 5.31
C VAL A 34 -6.30 0.48 4.63
N GLU A 35 -7.06 1.46 5.10
CA GLU A 35 -8.30 1.86 4.43
C GLU A 35 -7.96 2.71 3.22
N ALA A 36 -8.36 2.27 2.04
CA ALA A 36 -8.05 2.98 0.81
C ALA A 36 -8.97 2.55 -0.30
N LYS A 37 -9.32 3.47 -1.19
CA LYS A 37 -10.13 3.18 -2.37
C LYS A 37 -9.27 2.81 -3.57
N THR A 38 -8.05 3.34 -3.61
CA THR A 38 -7.13 3.12 -4.72
C THR A 38 -5.72 2.88 -4.19
N LEU A 39 -4.86 2.38 -5.05
CA LEU A 39 -3.46 2.20 -4.70
C LEU A 39 -2.81 3.52 -4.28
N ARG A 40 -3.19 4.62 -4.93
CA ARG A 40 -2.67 5.94 -4.53
C ARG A 40 -2.96 6.23 -3.07
N ASP A 41 -4.18 5.92 -2.62
CA ASP A 41 -4.56 6.16 -1.23
C ASP A 41 -3.76 5.28 -0.27
N VAL A 42 -3.45 4.04 -0.67
CA VAL A 42 -2.59 3.17 0.12
C VAL A 42 -1.22 3.83 0.30
N ILE A 43 -0.64 4.30 -0.79
CA ILE A 43 0.69 4.92 -0.75
C ILE A 43 0.67 6.19 0.10
N LYS A 44 -0.36 7.00 -0.04
CA LYS A 44 -0.49 8.23 0.75
C LYS A 44 -0.60 7.93 2.24
N GLU A 45 -1.37 6.92 2.60
CA GLU A 45 -1.53 6.55 4.00
C GLU A 45 -0.23 5.99 4.58
N MET A 46 0.49 5.19 3.82
CA MET A 46 1.78 4.68 4.27
C MET A 46 2.79 5.81 4.46
N ASP A 47 2.77 6.80 3.56
CA ASP A 47 3.65 7.97 3.71
C ASP A 47 3.28 8.80 4.93
N ARG A 48 1.99 8.92 5.22
CA ARG A 48 1.54 9.65 6.40
C ARG A 48 2.03 8.99 7.68
N ARG A 49 1.99 7.66 7.73
CA ARG A 49 2.46 6.90 8.90
C ARG A 49 3.99 6.90 9.02
N TYR A 50 4.66 6.87 7.88
CA TYR A 50 6.11 6.79 7.81
C TYR A 50 6.62 7.76 6.75
N PRO A 51 6.87 9.02 7.10
CA PRO A 51 7.27 10.04 6.13
C PRO A 51 8.48 9.61 5.30
N GLY A 52 8.35 9.75 3.99
CA GLY A 52 9.37 9.32 3.04
C GLY A 52 9.09 7.95 2.43
N LEU A 53 8.23 7.15 3.05
CA LEU A 53 7.96 5.81 2.55
C LEU A 53 7.17 5.85 1.23
N GLY A 54 6.25 6.81 1.10
CA GLY A 54 5.43 6.91 -0.12
C GLY A 54 6.29 7.08 -1.36
N GLU A 55 7.27 7.97 -1.31
CA GLU A 55 8.16 8.18 -2.45
C GLU A 55 8.94 6.91 -2.79
N TYR A 56 9.42 6.21 -1.78
CA TYR A 56 10.10 4.95 -2.00
C TYR A 56 9.20 3.93 -2.68
N LEU A 57 7.95 3.82 -2.20
CA LEU A 57 7.00 2.86 -2.77
C LEU A 57 6.68 3.19 -4.23
N GLU A 58 6.60 4.46 -4.58
CA GLU A 58 6.32 4.88 -5.94
C GLU A 58 7.49 4.62 -6.89
N GLU A 59 8.68 4.92 -6.47
CA GLU A 59 9.84 4.93 -7.35
C GLU A 59 10.65 3.64 -7.34
N GLU A 60 10.68 2.96 -6.20
CA GLU A 60 11.60 1.85 -6.00
C GLU A 60 10.91 0.49 -5.87
N THR A 61 9.60 0.43 -6.01
CA THR A 61 8.91 -0.84 -5.88
C THR A 61 7.97 -1.14 -7.04
N THR A 62 7.70 -2.43 -7.19
CA THR A 62 6.63 -2.95 -8.01
C THR A 62 5.57 -3.47 -7.05
N VAL A 63 4.33 -3.40 -7.41
CA VAL A 63 3.24 -3.84 -6.55
C VAL A 63 2.57 -5.09 -7.10
N ALA A 64 2.28 -6.05 -6.23
CA ALA A 64 1.44 -7.20 -6.55
C ALA A 64 0.14 -7.05 -5.79
N ILE A 65 -0.97 -7.03 -6.49
CA ILE A 65 -2.30 -6.95 -5.88
C ILE A 65 -3.00 -8.27 -6.12
N ASP A 66 -3.30 -8.99 -5.04
CA ASP A 66 -3.89 -10.32 -5.09
C ASP A 66 -3.11 -11.26 -6.03
N GLY A 67 -1.78 -11.16 -5.97
CA GLY A 67 -0.89 -12.00 -6.76
C GLY A 67 -0.64 -11.52 -8.19
N GLU A 68 -1.30 -10.45 -8.63
CA GLU A 68 -1.12 -9.92 -9.96
C GLU A 68 -0.20 -8.71 -9.93
N ILE A 69 0.89 -8.76 -10.70
CA ILE A 69 1.90 -7.71 -10.70
C ILE A 69 1.45 -6.52 -11.53
N HIS A 70 1.55 -5.34 -10.94
CA HIS A 70 1.26 -4.08 -11.61
C HIS A 70 2.48 -3.18 -11.45
N GLU A 71 2.79 -2.42 -12.47
CA GLU A 71 3.62 -1.26 -12.26
C GLU A 71 2.75 -0.29 -11.46
N VAL A 72 3.38 0.60 -10.68
CA VAL A 72 2.60 1.45 -9.79
C VAL A 72 1.54 2.20 -10.58
N ALA A 73 0.30 1.75 -10.44
CA ALA A 73 -0.84 2.32 -11.11
C ALA A 73 -1.71 2.98 -10.05
N TYR A 74 -1.56 4.28 -9.91
CA TYR A 74 -2.20 5.04 -8.83
C TYR A 74 -3.69 4.81 -8.69
N TYR A 75 -4.37 4.60 -9.79
CA TYR A 75 -5.83 4.50 -9.79
C TYR A 75 -6.34 3.07 -9.72
N GLN A 76 -5.44 2.11 -9.51
CA GLN A 76 -5.87 0.72 -9.37
C GLN A 76 -6.82 0.61 -8.17
N PRO A 77 -8.04 0.12 -8.37
CA PRO A 77 -9.00 0.01 -7.27
C PRO A 77 -8.57 -0.99 -6.21
N ILE A 78 -8.86 -0.67 -4.97
CA ILE A 78 -8.64 -1.56 -3.84
C ILE A 78 -9.96 -2.20 -3.48
N ARG A 79 -9.95 -3.52 -3.30
CA ARG A 79 -11.12 -4.28 -2.86
C ARG A 79 -10.95 -4.65 -1.40
N GLN A 80 -12.07 -4.85 -0.71
CA GLN A 80 -12.05 -5.26 0.68
C GLN A 80 -11.24 -6.56 0.83
N GLY A 81 -10.25 -6.52 1.71
CA GLY A 81 -9.42 -7.68 2.01
C GLY A 81 -8.36 -8.02 0.98
N CYS A 82 -8.18 -7.19 -0.05
CA CYS A 82 -7.15 -7.49 -1.04
C CYS A 82 -5.76 -7.38 -0.43
N GLU A 83 -4.85 -8.19 -0.95
CA GLU A 83 -3.46 -8.14 -0.54
C GLU A 83 -2.66 -7.25 -1.48
N VAL A 84 -1.97 -6.28 -0.91
CA VAL A 84 -1.12 -5.36 -1.66
C VAL A 84 0.32 -5.58 -1.20
N PHE A 85 1.12 -6.20 -2.05
CA PHE A 85 2.50 -6.53 -1.72
C PHE A 85 3.44 -5.61 -2.49
N PHE A 86 4.23 -4.83 -1.77
CA PHE A 86 5.25 -3.98 -2.39
C PHE A 86 6.57 -4.72 -2.43
N ILE A 87 7.12 -4.86 -3.63
CA ILE A 87 8.33 -5.62 -3.89
C ILE A 87 9.40 -4.68 -4.44
N PRO A 88 10.64 -4.69 -3.92
CA PRO A 88 11.69 -3.84 -4.49
C PRO A 88 11.89 -4.15 -5.97
N LYS A 89 12.08 -3.12 -6.78
CA LYS A 89 12.44 -3.32 -8.17
C LYS A 89 13.77 -4.01 -8.25
N LEU A 90 13.86 -4.99 -9.15
CA LEU A 90 15.14 -5.59 -9.43
C LEU A 90 15.96 -4.62 -10.25
N GLU A 91 17.09 -4.23 -9.72
CA GLU A 91 18.01 -3.42 -10.48
C GLU A 91 18.58 -4.33 -11.57
N GLY A 92 18.35 -3.95 -12.80
CA GLY A 92 18.89 -4.66 -13.92
C GLY A 92 20.39 -4.54 -13.89
N GLY A 93 20.94 -5.47 -13.38
CA GLY A 93 22.29 -5.43 -13.22
C GLY A 93 23.34 -5.75 -13.58
#